data_5316da75cc8f89ab206e4b14929dac95
#
_entry.id   5316da75cc8f89ab206e4b14929dac95
#
_cell.length_a   1.000
_cell.length_b   1.000
_cell.length_c   1.000
_cell.angle_alpha   90.00
_cell.angle_beta   90.00
_cell.angle_gamma   90.00
#
_symmetry.space_group_name_H-M   'P 1'
#
loop_
_entity.id
_entity.type
_entity.pdbx_description
1 polymer ?
#
loop_
_entity_poly.entity_id
_entity_poly.type
_entity_poly.pdbx_seq_one_letter_code
_entity_poly.pdbx_strand_id
1 'polypeptide(L)'
;EYTYDENSNLKQIKDANANMTAYAYDDFDRLASIVYADNSKEEYTYDANSNLVSKKSPKGQTVYYEYDALNRLNEKGLSPKGAVPSSVITYTCDNGSRLIDVKDSIGTLHYDYDPINRITQVAYPDAKSVSYAYDNNSNRVKLTYPDATYITYEYDQLNRLTAIKGQDAQAISQYTYDALSRRTQLDYANNTQTTYAYDDINRLVNLTNKVKTGADISAWAYTYDKASNRKTMLAKDGTHNYTYDNNYQLKVADYPAGFSFPDIAFNYDSVGNRASTIDTATTNYTANNLNQYSKVGTAVYTYDANGSLTQDSTFTYGYDYENRLTSAVKTGATTAYKYDAFGRRIEKNVNGAITKFLYDGDQLIAEYDSSGSLTAKYIYGPGIDEPILLDKAGTKYYYHFDGLGSVTNLTNSTGSTSETYAYDAFGKPSATSTLGNRFMFTGREYDSE
;
A
#
# COMPACT_ATOMS: atom_id res chain seq x y z
N GLU A 1 -11.06 28.01 -3.95
CA GLU A 1 -11.63 29.02 -3.06
C GLU A 1 -12.12 28.33 -1.78
N TYR A 2 -11.82 28.93 -0.62
CA TYR A 2 -12.24 28.44 0.67
C TYR A 2 -13.08 29.51 1.36
N THR A 3 -14.16 29.12 2.00
CA THR A 3 -14.98 30.02 2.83
C THR A 3 -15.07 29.45 4.24
N TYR A 4 -15.17 30.35 5.21
CA TYR A 4 -15.20 30.00 6.64
C TYR A 4 -16.42 30.63 7.30
N ASP A 5 -16.87 30.07 8.40
CA ASP A 5 -17.90 30.66 9.27
C ASP A 5 -17.30 31.66 10.25
N GLU A 6 -18.12 32.22 11.15
CA GLU A 6 -17.70 33.20 12.15
C GLU A 6 -16.74 32.63 13.21
N ASN A 7 -16.79 31.30 13.43
CA ASN A 7 -15.90 30.56 14.34
C ASN A 7 -14.59 30.10 13.66
N SER A 8 -14.39 30.48 12.38
CA SER A 8 -13.26 30.04 11.54
C SER A 8 -13.28 28.56 11.15
N ASN A 9 -14.43 27.89 11.21
CA ASN A 9 -14.59 26.56 10.68
C ASN A 9 -14.72 26.64 9.15
N LEU A 10 -14.12 25.67 8.45
CA LEU A 10 -14.20 25.57 6.98
C LEU A 10 -15.63 25.27 6.54
N LYS A 11 -16.32 26.27 5.96
CA LYS A 11 -17.72 26.15 5.53
C LYS A 11 -17.86 25.55 4.14
N GLN A 12 -16.93 25.88 3.23
CA GLN A 12 -17.04 25.45 1.84
C GLN A 12 -15.69 25.43 1.15
N ILE A 13 -15.51 24.43 0.29
CA ILE A 13 -14.44 24.39 -0.73
C ILE A 13 -15.10 24.47 -2.10
N LYS A 14 -14.65 25.40 -2.95
CA LYS A 14 -14.97 25.45 -4.37
C LYS A 14 -13.68 25.18 -5.14
N ASP A 15 -13.64 24.08 -5.91
CA ASP A 15 -12.49 23.70 -6.71
C ASP A 15 -12.36 24.59 -7.98
N ALA A 16 -11.30 24.36 -8.78
CA ALA A 16 -11.06 25.14 -9.99
C ALA A 16 -12.04 24.81 -11.13
N ASN A 17 -12.76 23.69 -11.06
CA ASN A 17 -13.84 23.31 -11.96
C ASN A 17 -15.21 23.81 -11.46
N ALA A 18 -15.23 24.63 -10.39
CA ALA A 18 -16.40 25.17 -9.73
C ALA A 18 -17.28 24.14 -9.00
N ASN A 19 -16.80 22.93 -8.74
CA ASN A 19 -17.47 21.96 -7.90
C ASN A 19 -17.37 22.39 -6.43
N MET A 20 -18.46 22.23 -5.68
CA MET A 20 -18.56 22.70 -4.30
C MET A 20 -18.72 21.54 -3.34
N THR A 21 -17.93 21.57 -2.26
CA THR A 21 -18.11 20.72 -1.08
C THR A 21 -18.41 21.61 0.11
N ALA A 22 -19.55 21.38 0.78
CA ALA A 22 -19.98 22.18 1.92
C ALA A 22 -19.88 21.37 3.22
N TYR A 23 -19.53 22.06 4.30
CA TYR A 23 -19.35 21.51 5.64
C TYR A 23 -20.31 22.21 6.60
N ALA A 24 -20.92 21.46 7.50
CA ALA A 24 -21.72 22.00 8.59
C ALA A 24 -21.22 21.44 9.92
N TYR A 25 -21.35 22.25 10.95
CA TYR A 25 -20.84 21.96 12.29
C TYR A 25 -22.00 22.01 13.30
N ASP A 26 -21.84 21.33 14.41
CA ASP A 26 -22.75 21.43 15.54
C ASP A 26 -22.37 22.61 16.46
N ASP A 27 -23.13 22.81 17.54
CA ASP A 27 -22.94 23.92 18.48
C ASP A 27 -21.60 23.87 19.26
N PHE A 28 -20.83 22.78 19.13
CA PHE A 28 -19.50 22.60 19.70
C PHE A 28 -18.37 22.64 18.66
N ASP A 29 -18.63 23.20 17.47
CA ASP A 29 -17.71 23.27 16.34
C ASP A 29 -17.21 21.90 15.86
N ARG A 30 -17.98 20.83 16.07
CA ARG A 30 -17.67 19.50 15.56
C ARG A 30 -18.35 19.27 14.21
N LEU A 31 -17.68 18.63 13.29
CA LEU A 31 -18.20 18.37 11.94
C LEU A 31 -19.49 17.53 12.00
N ALA A 32 -20.63 18.12 11.66
CA ALA A 32 -21.93 17.46 11.68
C ALA A 32 -22.30 16.87 10.31
N SER A 33 -21.88 17.48 9.22
CA SER A 33 -22.10 16.93 7.87
C SER A 33 -21.20 17.49 6.81
N ILE A 34 -21.02 16.69 5.74
CA ILE A 34 -20.38 17.08 4.48
C ILE A 34 -21.41 16.88 3.36
N VAL A 35 -21.60 17.89 2.52
CA VAL A 35 -22.42 17.81 1.30
C VAL A 35 -21.50 17.98 0.10
N TYR A 36 -21.47 16.98 -0.76
CA TYR A 36 -20.64 16.96 -1.96
C TYR A 36 -21.30 17.63 -3.15
N ALA A 37 -20.55 17.85 -4.22
CA ALA A 37 -21.03 18.58 -5.42
C ALA A 37 -22.20 17.89 -6.17
N ASP A 38 -22.43 16.60 -5.94
CA ASP A 38 -23.57 15.83 -6.47
C ASP A 38 -24.76 15.81 -5.51
N ASN A 39 -24.72 16.56 -4.39
CA ASN A 39 -25.66 16.60 -3.29
C ASN A 39 -25.68 15.32 -2.43
N SER A 40 -24.79 14.38 -2.64
CA SER A 40 -24.60 13.27 -1.69
C SER A 40 -24.08 13.80 -0.35
N LYS A 41 -24.40 13.11 0.76
CA LYS A 41 -24.16 13.64 2.11
C LYS A 41 -23.57 12.60 3.05
N GLU A 42 -22.56 13.00 3.82
CA GLU A 42 -22.13 12.31 5.04
C GLU A 42 -22.67 13.02 6.28
N GLU A 43 -23.06 12.26 7.31
CA GLU A 43 -23.57 12.82 8.57
C GLU A 43 -22.82 12.18 9.75
N TYR A 44 -22.55 13.00 10.78
CA TYR A 44 -21.78 12.61 11.96
C TYR A 44 -22.51 12.99 13.23
N THR A 45 -22.49 12.14 14.25
CA THR A 45 -23.04 12.45 15.56
C THR A 45 -22.04 12.10 16.66
N TYR A 46 -22.13 12.81 17.78
CA TYR A 46 -21.17 12.73 18.85
C TYR A 46 -21.86 12.61 20.22
N ASP A 47 -21.17 12.00 21.17
CA ASP A 47 -21.58 11.99 22.57
C ASP A 47 -21.17 13.31 23.28
N ALA A 48 -21.50 13.38 24.59
CA ALA A 48 -21.16 14.54 25.43
C ALA A 48 -19.64 14.73 25.63
N ASN A 49 -18.85 13.68 25.47
CA ASN A 49 -17.38 13.71 25.58
C ASN A 49 -16.70 14.03 24.23
N SER A 50 -17.50 14.31 23.17
CA SER A 50 -17.05 14.53 21.80
C SER A 50 -16.48 13.30 21.09
N ASN A 51 -16.80 12.10 21.55
CA ASN A 51 -16.51 10.89 20.81
C ASN A 51 -17.50 10.76 19.64
N LEU A 52 -17.03 10.35 18.46
CA LEU A 52 -17.89 10.08 17.29
C LEU A 52 -18.71 8.81 17.55
N VAL A 53 -20.02 8.92 17.71
CA VAL A 53 -20.91 7.76 17.97
C VAL A 53 -21.60 7.22 16.74
N SER A 54 -21.73 8.01 15.67
CA SER A 54 -22.18 7.49 14.38
C SER A 54 -21.62 8.27 13.19
N LYS A 55 -21.41 7.54 12.09
CA LYS A 55 -21.14 8.09 10.77
C LYS A 55 -22.10 7.45 9.77
N LYS A 56 -22.92 8.28 9.09
CA LYS A 56 -23.80 7.85 8.01
C LYS A 56 -23.18 8.22 6.68
N SER A 57 -22.98 7.23 5.81
CA SER A 57 -22.41 7.41 4.50
C SER A 57 -23.43 7.94 3.49
N PRO A 58 -22.97 8.49 2.32
CA PRO A 58 -23.86 8.89 1.22
C PRO A 58 -24.77 7.76 0.72
N LYS A 59 -24.35 6.51 0.83
CA LYS A 59 -25.14 5.31 0.51
C LYS A 59 -26.25 5.01 1.53
N GLY A 60 -26.29 5.77 2.64
CA GLY A 60 -27.29 5.66 3.69
C GLY A 60 -26.95 4.62 4.77
N GLN A 61 -25.81 3.96 4.69
CA GLN A 61 -25.33 3.03 5.73
C GLN A 61 -24.79 3.85 6.91
N THR A 62 -25.13 3.42 8.15
CA THR A 62 -24.64 4.07 9.36
C THR A 62 -23.70 3.13 10.10
N VAL A 63 -22.48 3.57 10.35
CA VAL A 63 -21.52 2.92 11.25
C VAL A 63 -21.64 3.54 12.62
N TYR A 64 -21.78 2.71 13.65
CA TYR A 64 -21.87 3.10 15.05
C TYR A 64 -20.56 2.81 15.75
N TYR A 65 -20.21 3.64 16.72
CA TYR A 65 -19.01 3.56 17.54
C TYR A 65 -19.40 3.65 19.01
N GLU A 66 -18.81 2.81 19.84
CA GLU A 66 -18.99 2.84 21.28
C GLU A 66 -17.66 2.96 22.00
N TYR A 67 -17.70 3.55 23.15
CA TYR A 67 -16.52 3.86 23.94
C TYR A 67 -16.69 3.40 25.38
N ASP A 68 -15.60 3.03 26.00
CA ASP A 68 -15.58 2.73 27.44
C ASP A 68 -15.51 4.02 28.28
N ALA A 69 -15.50 3.88 29.60
CA ALA A 69 -15.46 5.00 30.54
C ALA A 69 -14.19 5.86 30.45
N LEU A 70 -13.15 5.38 29.75
CA LEU A 70 -11.90 6.11 29.49
C LEU A 70 -11.87 6.72 28.07
N ASN A 71 -13.01 6.77 27.38
CA ASN A 71 -13.14 7.24 25.99
C ASN A 71 -12.32 6.43 24.98
N ARG A 72 -12.06 5.14 25.23
CA ARG A 72 -11.40 4.25 24.29
C ARG A 72 -12.47 3.51 23.48
N LEU A 73 -12.30 3.44 22.15
CA LEU A 73 -13.19 2.68 21.27
C LEU A 73 -13.22 1.22 21.73
N ASN A 74 -14.40 0.69 22.05
CA ASN A 74 -14.60 -0.69 22.45
C ASN A 74 -15.51 -1.48 21.49
N GLU A 75 -16.29 -0.78 20.65
CA GLU A 75 -17.14 -1.43 19.64
C GLU A 75 -17.32 -0.54 18.40
N LYS A 76 -17.36 -1.17 17.22
CA LYS A 76 -17.65 -0.53 15.92
C LYS A 76 -18.47 -1.48 15.06
N GLY A 77 -19.53 -1.00 14.39
CA GLY A 77 -20.33 -1.86 13.50
C GLY A 77 -21.50 -1.14 12.83
N LEU A 78 -22.26 -1.89 12.01
CA LEU A 78 -23.47 -1.38 11.31
C LEU A 78 -24.71 -1.28 12.18
N SER A 79 -24.68 -1.77 13.39
CA SER A 79 -25.83 -1.78 14.28
C SER A 79 -25.48 -1.11 15.60
N PRO A 80 -26.42 -0.34 16.20
CA PRO A 80 -26.22 0.20 17.54
C PRO A 80 -26.17 -0.95 18.57
N LYS A 81 -25.63 -0.66 19.76
CA LYS A 81 -25.47 -1.60 20.87
C LYS A 81 -26.71 -2.46 21.15
N GLY A 82 -26.47 -3.77 21.23
CA GLY A 82 -27.52 -4.74 21.55
C GLY A 82 -28.33 -5.26 20.36
N ALA A 83 -28.09 -4.79 19.14
CA ALA A 83 -28.60 -5.42 17.92
C ALA A 83 -27.77 -6.65 17.56
N VAL A 84 -28.40 -7.68 16.94
CA VAL A 84 -27.68 -8.92 16.55
C VAL A 84 -26.58 -8.63 15.54
N PRO A 85 -25.31 -8.96 15.83
CA PRO A 85 -24.17 -8.42 15.12
C PRO A 85 -23.77 -9.31 13.95
N SER A 86 -24.03 -8.89 12.73
CA SER A 86 -23.37 -9.49 11.54
C SER A 86 -22.08 -8.78 11.11
N SER A 87 -21.75 -7.65 11.74
CA SER A 87 -20.60 -6.80 11.33
C SER A 87 -20.01 -5.98 12.47
N VAL A 88 -20.02 -6.50 13.69
CA VAL A 88 -19.47 -5.80 14.86
C VAL A 88 -18.01 -6.20 15.07
N ILE A 89 -17.15 -5.20 15.26
CA ILE A 89 -15.78 -5.34 15.71
C ILE A 89 -15.70 -4.87 17.16
N THR A 90 -15.16 -5.69 18.04
CA THR A 90 -14.95 -5.32 19.45
C THR A 90 -13.46 -5.17 19.74
N TYR A 91 -13.13 -4.20 20.57
CA TYR A 91 -11.79 -3.87 21.00
C TYR A 91 -11.69 -3.98 22.52
N THR A 92 -10.73 -4.74 23.02
CA THR A 92 -10.48 -4.88 24.46
C THR A 92 -9.11 -4.30 24.76
N CYS A 93 -9.07 -3.42 25.75
CA CYS A 93 -7.81 -2.86 26.26
C CYS A 93 -7.57 -3.34 27.69
N ASP A 94 -6.31 -3.49 28.05
CA ASP A 94 -5.91 -3.74 29.43
C ASP A 94 -5.99 -2.49 30.32
N ASN A 95 -5.63 -2.62 31.59
CA ASN A 95 -5.59 -1.51 32.54
C ASN A 95 -4.55 -0.42 32.19
N GLY A 96 -3.54 -0.74 31.37
CA GLY A 96 -2.55 0.19 30.85
C GLY A 96 -2.98 0.87 29.55
N SER A 97 -4.24 0.66 29.11
CA SER A 97 -4.80 1.16 27.84
C SER A 97 -4.12 0.59 26.58
N ARG A 98 -3.47 -0.58 26.69
CA ARG A 98 -2.95 -1.28 25.52
C ARG A 98 -4.06 -2.16 24.93
N LEU A 99 -4.17 -2.18 23.61
CA LEU A 99 -5.12 -3.04 22.90
C LEU A 99 -4.65 -4.50 23.01
N ILE A 100 -5.44 -5.35 23.69
CA ILE A 100 -5.10 -6.77 23.88
C ILE A 100 -5.89 -7.70 22.96
N ASP A 101 -7.17 -7.37 22.66
CA ASP A 101 -7.97 -8.15 21.74
C ASP A 101 -8.69 -7.27 20.73
N VAL A 102 -8.75 -7.75 19.49
CA VAL A 102 -9.66 -7.26 18.45
C VAL A 102 -10.41 -8.44 17.88
N LYS A 103 -11.73 -8.43 18.05
CA LYS A 103 -12.59 -9.52 17.61
C LYS A 103 -13.56 -9.04 16.54
N ASP A 104 -13.68 -9.80 15.49
CA ASP A 104 -14.65 -9.63 14.41
C ASP A 104 -15.34 -10.96 14.06
N SER A 105 -16.03 -11.04 12.92
CA SER A 105 -16.69 -12.25 12.44
C SER A 105 -15.76 -13.41 12.06
N ILE A 106 -14.46 -13.13 11.90
CA ILE A 106 -13.43 -14.10 11.52
C ILE A 106 -12.83 -14.75 12.76
N GLY A 107 -12.76 -14.00 13.87
CA GLY A 107 -12.24 -14.46 15.16
C GLY A 107 -11.56 -13.34 15.94
N THR A 108 -10.59 -13.69 16.75
CA THR A 108 -9.89 -12.76 17.63
C THR A 108 -8.42 -12.66 17.26
N LEU A 109 -7.93 -11.44 17.07
CA LEU A 109 -6.51 -11.09 17.11
C LEU A 109 -6.16 -10.78 18.57
N HIS A 110 -5.14 -11.43 19.10
CA HIS A 110 -4.66 -11.19 20.47
C HIS A 110 -3.23 -10.66 20.46
N TYR A 111 -2.94 -9.70 21.34
CA TYR A 111 -1.65 -9.04 21.48
C TYR A 111 -1.07 -9.23 22.87
N ASP A 112 0.14 -9.78 22.96
CA ASP A 112 0.95 -9.81 24.15
C ASP A 112 2.00 -8.69 24.14
N TYR A 113 2.31 -8.18 25.32
CA TYR A 113 3.25 -7.08 25.50
C TYR A 113 4.30 -7.39 26.56
N ASP A 114 5.47 -6.82 26.41
CA ASP A 114 6.47 -6.78 27.47
C ASP A 114 6.19 -5.67 28.50
N PRO A 115 6.94 -5.59 29.61
CA PRO A 115 6.73 -4.60 30.66
C PRO A 115 6.90 -3.13 30.23
N ILE A 116 7.54 -2.86 29.07
CA ILE A 116 7.73 -1.51 28.52
C ILE A 116 6.86 -1.26 27.29
N ASN A 117 5.74 -2.00 27.17
CA ASN A 117 4.67 -1.82 26.18
C ASN A 117 5.05 -2.15 24.73
N ARG A 118 6.05 -3.01 24.47
CA ARG A 118 6.34 -3.51 23.13
C ARG A 118 5.60 -4.81 22.88
N ILE A 119 5.02 -4.98 21.68
CA ILE A 119 4.33 -6.21 21.30
C ILE A 119 5.35 -7.36 21.23
N THR A 120 5.11 -8.43 21.98
CA THR A 120 5.94 -9.64 21.96
C THR A 120 5.34 -10.76 21.14
N GLN A 121 4.00 -10.76 20.98
CA GLN A 121 3.30 -11.72 20.14
C GLN A 121 2.01 -11.12 19.59
N VAL A 122 1.65 -11.55 18.38
CA VAL A 122 0.31 -11.40 17.80
C VAL A 122 -0.20 -12.81 17.49
N ALA A 123 -1.31 -13.21 18.13
CA ALA A 123 -1.99 -14.46 17.81
C ALA A 123 -3.21 -14.18 16.90
N TYR A 124 -3.33 -14.98 15.84
CA TYR A 124 -4.36 -14.85 14.81
C TYR A 124 -5.50 -15.87 15.04
N PRO A 125 -6.72 -15.61 14.51
CA PRO A 125 -7.89 -16.47 14.72
C PRO A 125 -7.71 -17.95 14.32
N ASP A 126 -6.80 -18.22 13.36
CA ASP A 126 -6.53 -19.55 12.82
C ASP A 126 -5.39 -20.28 13.55
N ALA A 127 -5.16 -19.91 14.81
CA ALA A 127 -4.13 -20.45 15.71
C ALA A 127 -2.67 -20.23 15.23
N LYS A 128 -2.46 -19.34 14.28
CA LYS A 128 -1.11 -18.89 13.91
C LYS A 128 -0.66 -17.77 14.85
N SER A 129 0.65 -17.64 15.05
CA SER A 129 1.20 -16.51 15.80
C SER A 129 2.50 -16.01 15.19
N VAL A 130 2.74 -14.72 15.37
CA VAL A 130 4.01 -14.06 15.05
C VAL A 130 4.57 -13.50 16.34
N SER A 131 5.86 -13.78 16.64
CA SER A 131 6.48 -13.34 17.89
C SER A 131 7.70 -12.48 17.62
N TYR A 132 8.01 -11.59 18.56
CA TYR A 132 9.05 -10.59 18.45
C TYR A 132 9.97 -10.60 19.67
N ALA A 133 11.25 -10.30 19.44
CA ALA A 133 12.18 -9.96 20.50
C ALA A 133 12.88 -8.63 20.19
N TYR A 134 13.28 -7.93 21.24
CA TYR A 134 13.86 -6.60 21.17
C TYR A 134 15.14 -6.48 21.98
N ASP A 135 16.03 -5.61 21.55
CA ASP A 135 17.16 -5.18 22.36
C ASP A 135 16.79 -4.10 23.40
N ASN A 136 17.78 -3.64 24.15
CA ASN A 136 17.58 -2.58 25.15
C ASN A 136 17.26 -1.20 24.54
N ASN A 137 17.57 -0.99 23.27
CA ASN A 137 17.24 0.24 22.53
C ASN A 137 15.86 0.19 21.88
N SER A 138 15.13 -0.93 22.09
CA SER A 138 13.83 -1.24 21.47
C SER A 138 13.91 -1.52 19.97
N ASN A 139 15.08 -1.82 19.42
CA ASN A 139 15.15 -2.36 18.07
C ASN A 139 14.62 -3.81 18.07
N ARG A 140 13.83 -4.17 17.07
CA ARG A 140 13.36 -5.54 16.88
C ARG A 140 14.52 -6.43 16.41
N VAL A 141 15.03 -7.30 17.28
CA VAL A 141 16.17 -8.18 16.96
C VAL A 141 15.75 -9.57 16.45
N LYS A 142 14.48 -9.93 16.58
CA LYS A 142 13.96 -11.21 16.08
C LYS A 142 12.50 -11.11 15.69
N LEU A 143 12.14 -11.78 14.59
CA LEU A 143 10.77 -12.11 14.19
C LEU A 143 10.67 -13.61 13.99
N THR A 144 9.71 -14.25 14.66
CA THR A 144 9.41 -15.70 14.55
C THR A 144 8.09 -15.88 13.83
N TYR A 145 8.10 -16.67 12.76
CA TYR A 145 6.94 -17.00 11.94
C TYR A 145 6.11 -18.14 12.58
N PRO A 146 4.86 -18.38 12.13
CA PRO A 146 4.01 -19.44 12.67
C PRO A 146 4.56 -20.86 12.51
N ASP A 147 5.44 -21.09 11.54
CA ASP A 147 6.13 -22.37 11.32
C ASP A 147 7.36 -22.56 12.22
N ALA A 148 7.52 -21.71 13.24
CA ALA A 148 8.65 -21.66 14.18
C ALA A 148 10.00 -21.29 13.54
N THR A 149 10.07 -21.05 12.24
CA THR A 149 11.26 -20.42 11.65
C THR A 149 11.36 -18.97 12.06
N TYR A 150 12.57 -18.41 12.03
CA TYR A 150 12.77 -17.02 12.43
C TYR A 150 13.85 -16.34 11.61
N ILE A 151 13.82 -15.02 11.64
CA ILE A 151 14.89 -14.14 11.18
C ILE A 151 15.36 -13.28 12.35
N THR A 152 16.63 -12.85 12.28
CA THR A 152 17.21 -11.92 13.24
C THR A 152 17.71 -10.67 12.53
N TYR A 153 17.74 -9.58 13.28
CA TYR A 153 18.13 -8.26 12.79
C TYR A 153 19.33 -7.76 13.59
N GLU A 154 20.30 -7.19 12.92
CA GLU A 154 21.48 -6.56 13.55
C GLU A 154 21.49 -5.07 13.25
N TYR A 155 21.94 -4.28 14.22
CA TYR A 155 21.96 -2.83 14.14
C TYR A 155 23.34 -2.28 14.48
N ASP A 156 23.68 -1.12 13.94
CA ASP A 156 24.85 -0.38 14.34
C ASP A 156 24.57 0.52 15.56
N GLN A 157 25.58 1.28 16.01
CA GLN A 157 25.47 2.16 17.17
C GLN A 157 24.49 3.34 16.96
N LEU A 158 24.08 3.62 15.73
CA LEU A 158 23.06 4.62 15.37
C LEU A 158 21.65 4.01 15.20
N ASN A 159 21.47 2.75 15.62
CA ASN A 159 20.24 1.98 15.46
C ASN A 159 19.80 1.81 13.98
N ARG A 160 20.76 1.81 13.03
CA ARG A 160 20.47 1.52 11.63
C ARG A 160 20.62 0.01 11.40
N LEU A 161 19.70 -0.59 10.66
CA LEU A 161 19.72 -2.02 10.32
C LEU A 161 20.97 -2.33 9.47
N THR A 162 21.84 -3.24 9.94
CA THR A 162 23.05 -3.63 9.21
C THR A 162 22.96 -5.01 8.61
N ALA A 163 22.14 -5.91 9.16
CA ALA A 163 21.92 -7.23 8.58
C ALA A 163 20.55 -7.81 8.95
N ILE A 164 20.01 -8.62 8.03
CA ILE A 164 18.94 -9.59 8.29
C ILE A 164 19.55 -10.97 8.10
N LYS A 165 19.38 -11.84 9.09
CA LYS A 165 19.95 -13.21 9.08
C LYS A 165 18.86 -14.25 9.20
N GLY A 166 19.07 -15.37 8.53
CA GLY A 166 18.24 -16.56 8.68
C GLY A 166 18.52 -17.31 9.98
N GLN A 167 17.76 -18.37 10.19
CA GLN A 167 17.88 -19.25 11.37
C GLN A 167 19.24 -19.96 11.44
N ASP A 168 19.91 -20.15 10.32
CA ASP A 168 21.27 -20.69 10.18
C ASP A 168 22.36 -19.65 10.48
N ALA A 169 21.99 -18.47 10.94
CA ALA A 169 22.84 -17.29 11.17
C ALA A 169 23.52 -16.72 9.91
N GLN A 170 23.18 -17.24 8.72
CA GLN A 170 23.67 -16.67 7.46
C GLN A 170 22.91 -15.39 7.11
N ALA A 171 23.63 -14.40 6.59
CA ALA A 171 23.04 -13.16 6.15
C ALA A 171 22.12 -13.40 4.93
N ILE A 172 20.86 -12.97 5.02
CA ILE A 172 19.93 -12.85 3.90
C ILE A 172 20.20 -11.55 3.16
N SER A 173 20.44 -10.48 3.92
CA SER A 173 20.83 -9.17 3.40
C SER A 173 21.75 -8.44 4.38
N GLN A 174 22.61 -7.56 3.84
CA GLN A 174 23.51 -6.70 4.62
C GLN A 174 23.46 -5.28 4.05
N TYR A 175 23.52 -4.26 4.92
CA TYR A 175 23.33 -2.86 4.57
C TYR A 175 24.56 -2.04 4.96
N THR A 176 24.97 -1.15 4.07
CA THR A 176 26.04 -0.18 4.32
C THR A 176 25.49 1.23 4.14
N TYR A 177 25.94 2.15 4.98
CA TYR A 177 25.48 3.54 5.00
C TYR A 177 26.66 4.51 4.93
N ASP A 178 26.41 5.68 4.40
CA ASP A 178 27.35 6.81 4.49
C ASP A 178 27.19 7.58 5.83
N ALA A 179 28.00 8.63 5.99
CA ALA A 179 27.97 9.47 7.18
C ALA A 179 26.65 10.24 7.39
N LEU A 180 25.84 10.42 6.32
CA LEU A 180 24.51 11.04 6.38
C LEU A 180 23.39 10.01 6.60
N SER A 181 23.75 8.75 6.91
CA SER A 181 22.83 7.63 7.11
C SER A 181 22.03 7.25 5.85
N ARG A 182 22.52 7.61 4.66
CA ARG A 182 21.95 7.15 3.40
C ARG A 182 22.52 5.77 3.06
N ARG A 183 21.69 4.85 2.59
CA ARG A 183 22.12 3.52 2.15
C ARG A 183 23.04 3.64 0.93
N THR A 184 24.25 3.11 1.00
CA THR A 184 25.20 3.08 -0.10
C THR A 184 25.29 1.72 -0.76
N GLN A 185 24.98 0.65 -0.01
CA GLN A 185 25.00 -0.72 -0.52
C GLN A 185 24.01 -1.62 0.21
N LEU A 186 23.44 -2.55 -0.53
CA LEU A 186 22.65 -3.67 -0.06
C LEU A 186 23.19 -4.95 -0.71
N ASP A 187 23.74 -5.84 0.11
CA ASP A 187 24.20 -7.15 -0.30
C ASP A 187 23.14 -8.21 -0.04
N TYR A 188 23.00 -9.16 -0.97
CA TYR A 188 22.09 -10.30 -0.84
C TYR A 188 22.85 -11.62 -0.72
N ALA A 189 22.24 -12.62 -0.09
CA ALA A 189 22.81 -13.95 0.13
C ALA A 189 23.17 -14.69 -1.17
N ASN A 190 22.51 -14.38 -2.28
CA ASN A 190 22.70 -15.03 -3.58
C ASN A 190 23.84 -14.42 -4.42
N ASN A 191 24.78 -13.74 -3.77
CA ASN A 191 25.92 -13.09 -4.42
C ASN A 191 25.53 -11.93 -5.36
N THR A 192 24.33 -11.34 -5.17
CA THR A 192 23.95 -10.09 -5.83
C THR A 192 24.08 -8.91 -4.88
N GLN A 193 24.11 -7.69 -5.40
CA GLN A 193 24.14 -6.46 -4.60
C GLN A 193 23.46 -5.31 -5.33
N THR A 194 22.99 -4.34 -4.57
CA THR A 194 22.53 -3.03 -5.05
C THR A 194 23.45 -1.95 -4.49
N THR A 195 23.90 -1.02 -5.33
CA THR A 195 24.67 0.16 -4.90
C THR A 195 23.91 1.43 -5.22
N TYR A 196 24.10 2.46 -4.37
CA TYR A 196 23.39 3.73 -4.42
C TYR A 196 24.40 4.89 -4.40
N ALA A 197 24.17 5.91 -5.22
CA ALA A 197 24.89 7.16 -5.15
C ALA A 197 23.93 8.36 -5.13
N TYR A 198 24.31 9.39 -4.41
CA TYR A 198 23.47 10.56 -4.16
C TYR A 198 24.22 11.84 -4.53
N ASP A 199 23.47 12.87 -4.90
CA ASP A 199 24.01 14.21 -5.06
C ASP A 199 24.12 14.96 -3.69
N ASP A 200 24.64 16.20 -3.75
CA ASP A 200 24.87 17.02 -2.58
C ASP A 200 23.60 17.46 -1.83
N ILE A 201 22.43 17.35 -2.46
CA ILE A 201 21.12 17.65 -1.85
C ILE A 201 20.31 16.39 -1.60
N ASN A 202 20.98 15.23 -1.47
CA ASN A 202 20.43 13.94 -1.07
C ASN A 202 19.46 13.27 -2.08
N ARG A 203 19.51 13.62 -3.37
CA ARG A 203 18.74 12.93 -4.39
C ARG A 203 19.53 11.73 -4.92
N LEU A 204 18.86 10.61 -5.15
CA LEU A 204 19.45 9.42 -5.75
C LEU A 204 19.85 9.69 -7.20
N VAL A 205 21.13 9.66 -7.53
CA VAL A 205 21.62 9.90 -8.90
C VAL A 205 22.04 8.62 -9.62
N ASN A 206 22.44 7.56 -8.90
CA ASN A 206 22.70 6.26 -9.49
C ASN A 206 22.19 5.14 -8.58
N LEU A 207 21.65 4.09 -9.21
CA LEU A 207 21.29 2.83 -8.58
C LEU A 207 21.73 1.71 -9.52
N THR A 208 22.48 0.72 -9.01
CA THR A 208 22.92 -0.43 -9.82
C THR A 208 22.68 -1.72 -9.05
N ASN A 209 21.92 -2.63 -9.65
CA ASN A 209 21.75 -4.01 -9.23
C ASN A 209 22.72 -4.89 -10.05
N LYS A 210 23.55 -5.69 -9.41
CA LYS A 210 24.55 -6.50 -10.11
C LYS A 210 24.87 -7.80 -9.38
N VAL A 211 25.42 -8.76 -10.10
CA VAL A 211 26.14 -9.88 -9.48
C VAL A 211 27.49 -9.33 -8.98
N LYS A 212 27.90 -9.63 -7.73
CA LYS A 212 29.08 -9.01 -7.07
C LYS A 212 30.37 -9.11 -7.92
N THR A 213 30.54 -10.22 -8.62
CA THR A 213 31.71 -10.49 -9.47
C THR A 213 31.40 -10.51 -10.98
N GLY A 214 30.22 -10.02 -11.36
CA GLY A 214 29.70 -10.18 -12.72
C GLY A 214 29.05 -8.91 -13.29
N ALA A 215 28.23 -9.14 -14.31
CA ALA A 215 27.54 -8.10 -15.03
C ALA A 215 26.42 -7.44 -14.21
N ASP A 216 26.02 -6.25 -14.61
CA ASP A 216 24.86 -5.56 -14.11
C ASP A 216 23.57 -6.32 -14.48
N ILE A 217 22.71 -6.54 -13.49
CA ILE A 217 21.34 -7.04 -13.66
C ILE A 217 20.52 -5.90 -14.25
N SER A 218 20.54 -4.75 -13.58
CA SER A 218 19.89 -3.51 -14.00
C SER A 218 20.61 -2.30 -13.38
N ALA A 219 20.59 -1.17 -14.09
CA ALA A 219 21.24 0.06 -13.63
C ALA A 219 20.47 1.28 -14.12
N TRP A 220 20.44 2.33 -13.29
CA TRP A 220 19.80 3.60 -13.58
C TRP A 220 20.68 4.78 -13.17
N ALA A 221 20.71 5.81 -14.03
CA ALA A 221 21.23 7.12 -13.68
C ALA A 221 20.11 8.16 -13.85
N TYR A 222 19.95 9.02 -12.84
CA TYR A 222 18.88 10.00 -12.76
C TYR A 222 19.40 11.42 -12.84
N THR A 223 18.70 12.29 -13.56
CA THR A 223 18.88 13.73 -13.46
C THR A 223 17.58 14.40 -13.06
N TYR A 224 17.70 15.58 -12.46
CA TYR A 224 16.58 16.31 -11.88
C TYR A 224 16.57 17.75 -12.37
N ASP A 225 15.40 18.35 -12.40
CA ASP A 225 15.26 19.78 -12.55
C ASP A 225 15.53 20.52 -11.22
N LYS A 226 15.40 21.86 -11.22
CA LYS A 226 15.63 22.70 -10.04
C LYS A 226 14.60 22.48 -8.93
N ALA A 227 13.41 21.96 -9.27
CA ALA A 227 12.34 21.64 -8.32
C ALA A 227 12.45 20.19 -7.81
N SER A 228 13.51 19.45 -8.22
CA SER A 228 13.76 18.05 -7.92
C SER A 228 12.78 17.08 -8.59
N ASN A 229 12.09 17.48 -9.65
CA ASN A 229 11.39 16.55 -10.50
C ASN A 229 12.41 15.75 -11.31
N ARG A 230 12.19 14.44 -11.49
CA ARG A 230 13.06 13.59 -12.31
C ARG A 230 12.95 14.01 -13.78
N LYS A 231 14.06 14.51 -14.34
CA LYS A 231 14.12 14.97 -15.71
C LYS A 231 14.47 13.84 -16.68
N THR A 232 15.46 13.03 -16.31
CA THR A 232 15.85 11.85 -17.10
C THR A 232 16.08 10.64 -16.22
N MET A 233 15.90 9.47 -16.83
CA MET A 233 16.31 8.18 -16.30
C MET A 233 17.06 7.45 -17.41
N LEU A 234 18.36 7.31 -17.27
CA LEU A 234 19.15 6.44 -18.16
C LEU A 234 19.12 5.04 -17.60
N ALA A 235 18.57 4.10 -18.35
CA ALA A 235 18.51 2.68 -18.04
C ALA A 235 19.23 1.88 -19.14
N LYS A 236 19.26 0.55 -19.00
CA LYS A 236 19.93 -0.34 -19.96
C LYS A 236 19.35 -0.27 -21.38
N ASP A 237 18.07 0.03 -21.49
CA ASP A 237 17.33 0.18 -22.75
C ASP A 237 17.48 1.57 -23.38
N GLY A 238 18.03 2.54 -22.65
CA GLY A 238 18.26 3.90 -23.13
C GLY A 238 17.80 4.97 -22.15
N THR A 239 17.63 6.19 -22.67
CA THR A 239 17.24 7.35 -21.86
C THR A 239 15.75 7.58 -21.96
N HIS A 240 15.08 7.59 -20.79
CA HIS A 240 13.70 8.05 -20.62
C HIS A 240 13.72 9.53 -20.24
N ASN A 241 12.91 10.35 -20.88
CA ASN A 241 12.82 11.78 -20.62
C ASN A 241 11.44 12.15 -20.08
N TYR A 242 11.43 13.05 -19.11
CA TYR A 242 10.19 13.49 -18.45
C TYR A 242 10.10 15.02 -18.47
N THR A 243 8.92 15.54 -18.79
CA THR A 243 8.64 16.97 -18.70
C THR A 243 7.42 17.20 -17.83
N TYR A 244 7.38 18.36 -17.19
CA TYR A 244 6.33 18.72 -16.23
C TYR A 244 5.74 20.07 -16.59
N ASP A 245 4.51 20.30 -16.14
CA ASP A 245 3.88 21.62 -16.21
C ASP A 245 4.29 22.48 -14.99
N ASN A 246 3.71 23.68 -14.90
CA ASN A 246 4.01 24.62 -13.80
C ASN A 246 3.46 24.16 -12.44
N ASN A 247 2.55 23.17 -12.42
CA ASN A 247 2.00 22.54 -11.22
C ASN A 247 2.73 21.24 -10.85
N TYR A 248 3.89 20.95 -11.53
CA TYR A 248 4.68 19.73 -11.36
C TYR A 248 3.93 18.46 -11.78
N GLN A 249 2.90 18.56 -12.60
CA GLN A 249 2.23 17.39 -13.18
C GLN A 249 3.03 16.87 -14.37
N LEU A 250 3.17 15.55 -14.50
CA LEU A 250 3.89 14.92 -15.61
C LEU A 250 3.18 15.22 -16.93
N LYS A 251 3.86 15.95 -17.83
CA LYS A 251 3.30 16.37 -19.12
C LYS A 251 3.68 15.42 -20.26
N VAL A 252 4.89 14.90 -20.24
CA VAL A 252 5.37 13.94 -21.25
C VAL A 252 6.28 12.92 -20.59
N ALA A 253 6.11 11.66 -20.95
CA ALA A 253 7.08 10.60 -20.77
C ALA A 253 7.50 10.12 -22.16
N ASP A 254 8.76 10.38 -22.52
CA ASP A 254 9.40 10.03 -23.79
C ASP A 254 10.37 8.89 -23.51
N TYR A 255 10.16 7.76 -24.16
CA TYR A 255 10.86 6.51 -23.91
C TYR A 255 11.90 6.19 -25.00
N PRO A 256 12.94 5.41 -24.69
CA PRO A 256 13.90 4.98 -25.69
C PRO A 256 13.28 4.05 -26.74
N ALA A 257 13.83 4.08 -27.94
CA ALA A 257 13.38 3.21 -29.03
C ALA A 257 13.42 1.72 -28.62
N GLY A 258 12.33 1.01 -28.81
CA GLY A 258 12.20 -0.40 -28.45
C GLY A 258 11.74 -0.65 -27.01
N PHE A 259 11.43 0.40 -26.24
CA PHE A 259 10.79 0.23 -24.94
C PHE A 259 9.40 -0.41 -25.08
N SER A 260 8.94 -1.07 -24.00
CA SER A 260 7.67 -1.84 -24.02
C SER A 260 6.41 -0.97 -24.16
N PHE A 261 6.52 0.34 -23.95
CA PHE A 261 5.43 1.30 -24.03
C PHE A 261 5.79 2.44 -25.00
N PRO A 262 4.80 3.01 -25.72
CA PRO A 262 4.99 4.19 -26.55
C PRO A 262 5.17 5.44 -25.68
N ASP A 263 5.77 6.46 -26.26
CA ASP A 263 5.77 7.81 -25.70
C ASP A 263 4.36 8.27 -25.40
N ILE A 264 4.19 9.02 -24.31
CA ILE A 264 2.88 9.46 -23.89
C ILE A 264 2.91 10.89 -23.38
N ALA A 265 1.96 11.70 -23.87
CA ALA A 265 1.71 13.04 -23.37
C ALA A 265 0.39 13.09 -22.59
N PHE A 266 0.33 13.96 -21.60
CA PHE A 266 -0.79 14.12 -20.68
C PHE A 266 -1.29 15.57 -20.72
N ASN A 267 -2.58 15.76 -20.82
CA ASN A 267 -3.25 17.03 -20.61
C ASN A 267 -4.16 16.92 -19.39
N TYR A 268 -4.21 17.98 -18.62
CA TYR A 268 -4.96 18.04 -17.36
C TYR A 268 -5.99 19.18 -17.40
N ASP A 269 -7.07 19.01 -16.68
CA ASP A 269 -8.02 20.09 -16.39
C ASP A 269 -7.49 20.99 -15.26
N SER A 270 -8.29 21.99 -14.88
CA SER A 270 -7.89 22.99 -13.89
C SER A 270 -7.70 22.44 -12.46
N VAL A 271 -8.23 21.26 -12.14
CA VAL A 271 -8.08 20.59 -10.83
C VAL A 271 -7.07 19.44 -10.85
N GLY A 272 -6.50 19.13 -12.03
CA GLY A 272 -5.48 18.10 -12.18
C GLY A 272 -6.04 16.74 -12.61
N ASN A 273 -7.31 16.61 -12.98
CA ASN A 273 -7.79 15.42 -13.64
C ASN A 273 -7.18 15.33 -15.04
N ARG A 274 -6.83 14.13 -15.52
CA ARG A 274 -6.46 13.94 -16.93
C ARG A 274 -7.65 14.31 -17.81
N ALA A 275 -7.45 15.24 -18.72
CA ALA A 275 -8.40 15.59 -19.78
C ALA A 275 -8.17 14.73 -21.02
N SER A 276 -6.89 14.43 -21.34
CA SER A 276 -6.54 13.47 -22.38
C SER A 276 -5.13 12.89 -22.17
N THR A 277 -4.91 11.72 -22.77
CA THR A 277 -3.58 11.19 -23.04
C THR A 277 -3.39 11.04 -24.53
N ILE A 278 -2.15 11.21 -25.00
CA ILE A 278 -1.76 11.06 -26.40
C ILE A 278 -0.55 10.15 -26.44
N ASP A 279 -0.74 8.94 -26.96
CA ASP A 279 0.30 7.98 -27.30
C ASP A 279 0.25 7.72 -28.82
N THR A 280 -0.09 6.51 -29.25
CA THR A 280 -0.38 6.19 -30.66
C THR A 280 -1.73 6.75 -31.13
N ALA A 281 -2.60 7.10 -30.19
CA ALA A 281 -3.92 7.72 -30.39
C ALA A 281 -4.26 8.64 -29.23
N THR A 282 -5.27 9.49 -29.40
CA THR A 282 -5.79 10.34 -28.31
C THR A 282 -6.86 9.58 -27.54
N THR A 283 -6.67 9.44 -26.22
CA THR A 283 -7.69 8.97 -25.29
C THR A 283 -8.19 10.12 -24.45
N ASN A 284 -9.48 10.47 -24.57
CA ASN A 284 -10.12 11.52 -23.81
C ASN A 284 -10.68 10.97 -22.49
N TYR A 285 -10.64 11.79 -21.45
CA TYR A 285 -11.19 11.51 -20.12
C TYR A 285 -12.30 12.50 -19.80
N THR A 286 -13.39 12.04 -19.25
CA THR A 286 -14.49 12.87 -18.77
C THR A 286 -14.66 12.65 -17.28
N ALA A 287 -14.41 13.68 -16.48
CA ALA A 287 -14.68 13.66 -15.05
C ALA A 287 -16.09 14.18 -14.74
N ASN A 288 -16.72 13.65 -13.69
CA ASN A 288 -17.96 14.19 -13.12
C ASN A 288 -17.64 15.31 -12.11
N ASN A 289 -18.67 15.85 -11.46
CA ASN A 289 -18.53 16.93 -10.47
C ASN A 289 -17.89 16.47 -9.12
N LEU A 290 -17.63 15.18 -8.94
CA LEU A 290 -16.83 14.62 -7.84
C LEU A 290 -15.37 14.33 -8.26
N ASN A 291 -14.95 14.80 -9.43
CA ASN A 291 -13.63 14.55 -10.02
C ASN A 291 -13.34 13.04 -10.27
N GLN A 292 -14.39 12.23 -10.49
CA GLN A 292 -14.29 10.83 -10.86
C GLN A 292 -14.46 10.70 -12.37
N TYR A 293 -13.67 9.84 -13.02
CA TYR A 293 -13.82 9.58 -14.45
C TYR A 293 -15.10 8.81 -14.74
N SER A 294 -16.07 9.48 -15.35
CA SER A 294 -17.29 8.83 -15.86
C SER A 294 -17.06 8.15 -17.21
N LYS A 295 -15.99 8.56 -17.93
CA LYS A 295 -15.64 7.98 -19.24
C LYS A 295 -14.14 8.09 -19.49
N VAL A 296 -13.53 7.02 -20.04
CA VAL A 296 -12.14 7.00 -20.51
C VAL A 296 -12.14 6.37 -21.92
N GLY A 297 -11.83 7.18 -22.95
CA GLY A 297 -12.00 6.78 -24.33
C GLY A 297 -13.47 6.44 -24.63
N THR A 298 -13.75 5.16 -24.94
CA THR A 298 -15.11 4.63 -25.12
C THR A 298 -15.66 3.92 -23.87
N ALA A 299 -14.81 3.62 -22.90
CA ALA A 299 -15.20 2.92 -21.68
C ALA A 299 -15.99 3.84 -20.73
N VAL A 300 -17.11 3.32 -20.22
CA VAL A 300 -17.97 4.01 -19.23
C VAL A 300 -17.65 3.46 -17.84
N TYR A 301 -17.55 4.36 -16.87
CA TYR A 301 -17.27 4.07 -15.47
C TYR A 301 -18.48 4.48 -14.64
N THR A 302 -18.91 3.63 -13.71
CA THR A 302 -20.01 3.91 -12.80
C THR A 302 -19.55 3.80 -11.35
N TYR A 303 -20.18 4.57 -10.48
CA TYR A 303 -19.84 4.65 -9.07
C TYR A 303 -21.08 4.48 -8.21
N ASP A 304 -20.91 3.97 -7.00
CA ASP A 304 -21.97 4.00 -6.00
C ASP A 304 -22.02 5.39 -5.31
N ALA A 305 -23.00 5.58 -4.44
CA ALA A 305 -23.18 6.86 -3.74
C ALA A 305 -22.04 7.19 -2.76
N ASN A 306 -21.20 6.21 -2.36
CA ASN A 306 -20.00 6.45 -1.56
C ASN A 306 -18.78 6.82 -2.41
N GLY A 307 -18.93 6.86 -3.75
CA GLY A 307 -17.85 7.15 -4.68
C GLY A 307 -16.98 5.95 -5.06
N SER A 308 -17.34 4.74 -4.65
CA SER A 308 -16.61 3.52 -5.02
C SER A 308 -16.95 3.11 -6.46
N LEU A 309 -15.93 2.77 -7.28
CA LEU A 309 -16.08 2.33 -8.66
C LEU A 309 -16.86 1.00 -8.72
N THR A 310 -18.07 0.99 -9.28
CA THR A 310 -18.89 -0.23 -9.36
C THR A 310 -18.72 -0.97 -10.66
N GLN A 311 -18.30 -0.26 -11.72
CA GLN A 311 -18.06 -0.89 -13.02
C GLN A 311 -17.10 -0.05 -13.87
N ASP A 312 -16.23 -0.75 -14.59
CA ASP A 312 -15.46 -0.23 -15.73
C ASP A 312 -15.77 -1.06 -17.00
N SER A 313 -14.94 -0.94 -18.04
CA SER A 313 -15.15 -1.71 -19.29
C SER A 313 -14.95 -3.22 -19.15
N THR A 314 -14.35 -3.69 -18.06
CA THR A 314 -13.88 -5.07 -17.88
C THR A 314 -14.52 -5.72 -16.67
N PHE A 315 -14.65 -4.99 -15.58
CA PHE A 315 -15.05 -5.53 -14.28
C PHE A 315 -16.31 -4.87 -13.74
N THR A 316 -17.03 -5.64 -12.91
CA THR A 316 -18.01 -5.16 -11.95
C THR A 316 -17.46 -5.38 -10.54
N TYR A 317 -17.58 -4.38 -9.66
CA TYR A 317 -16.99 -4.37 -8.34
C TYR A 317 -18.04 -4.31 -7.23
N GLY A 318 -17.79 -5.03 -6.13
CA GLY A 318 -18.60 -4.99 -4.92
C GLY A 318 -17.78 -4.51 -3.72
N TYR A 319 -18.44 -3.79 -2.81
CA TYR A 319 -17.80 -3.20 -1.63
C TYR A 319 -18.60 -3.48 -0.36
N ASP A 320 -17.90 -3.55 0.77
CA ASP A 320 -18.52 -3.60 2.08
C ASP A 320 -18.85 -2.19 2.61
N TYR A 321 -19.35 -2.13 3.84
CA TYR A 321 -19.75 -0.88 4.49
C TYR A 321 -18.58 0.06 4.85
N GLU A 322 -17.35 -0.40 4.78
CA GLU A 322 -16.12 0.40 4.95
C GLU A 322 -15.49 0.77 3.60
N ASN A 323 -16.22 0.55 2.48
CA ASN A 323 -15.75 0.78 1.12
C ASN A 323 -14.53 -0.07 0.72
N ARG A 324 -14.33 -1.25 1.37
CA ARG A 324 -13.30 -2.19 0.98
C ARG A 324 -13.82 -3.10 -0.13
N LEU A 325 -13.00 -3.36 -1.14
CA LEU A 325 -13.37 -4.18 -2.32
C LEU A 325 -13.60 -5.63 -1.90
N THR A 326 -14.84 -6.11 -1.96
CA THR A 326 -15.20 -7.49 -1.59
C THR A 326 -15.29 -8.42 -2.78
N SER A 327 -15.49 -7.87 -3.98
CA SER A 327 -15.51 -8.67 -5.21
C SER A 327 -15.08 -7.87 -6.44
N ALA A 328 -14.45 -8.57 -7.40
CA ALA A 328 -14.21 -8.12 -8.75
C ALA A 328 -14.62 -9.23 -9.71
N VAL A 329 -15.56 -8.92 -10.62
CA VAL A 329 -16.15 -9.91 -11.53
C VAL A 329 -15.95 -9.46 -12.96
N LYS A 330 -15.38 -10.32 -13.79
CA LYS A 330 -15.31 -10.19 -15.25
C LYS A 330 -15.76 -11.46 -15.94
N THR A 331 -15.96 -11.45 -17.24
CA THR A 331 -16.32 -12.65 -18.00
C THR A 331 -15.30 -13.77 -17.74
N GLY A 332 -15.78 -14.90 -17.21
CA GLY A 332 -14.96 -16.08 -16.91
C GLY A 332 -14.14 -16.03 -15.61
N ALA A 333 -14.20 -14.92 -14.84
CA ALA A 333 -13.48 -14.83 -13.58
C ALA A 333 -14.27 -14.08 -12.52
N THR A 334 -14.33 -14.66 -11.31
CA THR A 334 -14.85 -14.03 -10.11
C THR A 334 -13.80 -14.07 -9.04
N THR A 335 -13.43 -12.90 -8.52
CA THR A 335 -12.52 -12.77 -7.40
C THR A 335 -13.27 -12.21 -6.20
N ALA A 336 -13.13 -12.85 -5.04
CA ALA A 336 -13.71 -12.40 -3.78
C ALA A 336 -12.60 -12.14 -2.75
N TYR A 337 -12.82 -11.17 -1.88
CA TYR A 337 -11.85 -10.74 -0.87
C TYR A 337 -12.47 -10.71 0.52
N LYS A 338 -11.67 -11.04 1.54
CA LYS A 338 -12.01 -10.83 2.94
C LYS A 338 -10.95 -10.00 3.64
N TYR A 339 -11.41 -9.27 4.63
CA TYR A 339 -10.58 -8.33 5.40
C TYR A 339 -10.72 -8.60 6.88
N ASP A 340 -9.65 -8.36 7.61
CA ASP A 340 -9.69 -8.32 9.08
C ASP A 340 -10.24 -6.98 9.60
N ALA A 341 -10.33 -6.87 10.92
CA ALA A 341 -10.82 -5.69 11.61
C ALA A 341 -10.01 -4.40 11.35
N PHE A 342 -8.77 -4.52 10.88
CA PHE A 342 -7.89 -3.39 10.51
C PHE A 342 -7.95 -3.04 9.02
N GLY A 343 -8.76 -3.76 8.24
CA GLY A 343 -8.87 -3.54 6.79
C GLY A 343 -7.77 -4.20 5.98
N ARG A 344 -6.94 -5.08 6.56
CA ARG A 344 -5.95 -5.85 5.81
C ARG A 344 -6.63 -7.02 5.11
N ARG A 345 -6.31 -7.25 3.85
CA ARG A 345 -6.88 -8.34 3.04
C ARG A 345 -6.31 -9.69 3.49
N ILE A 346 -7.11 -10.49 4.19
CA ILE A 346 -6.68 -11.77 4.75
C ILE A 346 -7.01 -12.98 3.88
N GLU A 347 -7.86 -12.81 2.88
CA GLU A 347 -8.21 -13.87 1.93
C GLU A 347 -8.52 -13.30 0.55
N LYS A 348 -8.03 -13.99 -0.49
CA LYS A 348 -8.39 -13.79 -1.89
C LYS A 348 -8.85 -15.14 -2.45
N ASN A 349 -10.01 -15.15 -3.08
CA ASN A 349 -10.58 -16.34 -3.73
C ASN A 349 -10.81 -16.05 -5.20
N VAL A 350 -10.07 -16.71 -6.08
CA VAL A 350 -10.20 -16.59 -7.53
C VAL A 350 -10.82 -17.87 -8.08
N ASN A 351 -12.09 -17.83 -8.48
CA ASN A 351 -12.83 -18.99 -9.02
C ASN A 351 -12.74 -20.25 -8.13
N GLY A 352 -12.71 -20.08 -6.80
CA GLY A 352 -12.58 -21.18 -5.84
C GLY A 352 -11.13 -21.46 -5.37
N ALA A 353 -10.12 -20.93 -6.05
CA ALA A 353 -8.74 -21.00 -5.59
C ALA A 353 -8.50 -19.96 -4.49
N ILE A 354 -8.31 -20.40 -3.26
CA ILE A 354 -8.16 -19.56 -2.07
C ILE A 354 -6.69 -19.38 -1.74
N THR A 355 -6.30 -18.12 -1.53
CA THR A 355 -5.04 -17.72 -0.90
C THR A 355 -5.37 -16.94 0.38
N LYS A 356 -4.78 -17.34 1.50
CA LYS A 356 -4.88 -16.64 2.79
C LYS A 356 -3.59 -15.88 3.08
N PHE A 357 -3.70 -14.74 3.73
CA PHE A 357 -2.62 -13.81 3.99
C PHE A 357 -2.39 -13.61 5.48
N LEU A 358 -1.13 -13.58 5.87
CA LEU A 358 -0.69 -13.30 7.25
C LEU A 358 0.22 -12.08 7.25
N TYR A 359 0.02 -11.21 8.22
CA TYR A 359 0.70 -9.92 8.30
C TYR A 359 1.57 -9.78 9.54
N ASP A 360 2.61 -8.96 9.44
CA ASP A 360 3.35 -8.34 10.53
C ASP A 360 3.09 -6.82 10.45
N GLY A 361 2.23 -6.27 11.31
CA GLY A 361 1.68 -4.94 11.09
C GLY A 361 0.94 -4.88 9.75
N ASP A 362 1.38 -4.00 8.85
CA ASP A 362 0.82 -3.85 7.50
C ASP A 362 1.58 -4.65 6.44
N GLN A 363 2.70 -5.30 6.79
CA GLN A 363 3.51 -6.08 5.86
C GLN A 363 2.97 -7.50 5.73
N LEU A 364 2.67 -7.93 4.49
CA LEU A 364 2.32 -9.30 4.17
C LEU A 364 3.56 -10.19 4.30
N ILE A 365 3.61 -11.06 5.32
CA ILE A 365 4.79 -11.90 5.59
C ILE A 365 4.64 -13.35 5.17
N ALA A 366 3.41 -13.85 4.96
CA ALA A 366 3.19 -15.22 4.51
C ALA A 366 1.87 -15.40 3.77
N GLU A 367 1.87 -16.36 2.83
CA GLU A 367 0.69 -16.84 2.12
C GLU A 367 0.46 -18.31 2.42
N TYR A 368 -0.83 -18.68 2.51
CA TYR A 368 -1.27 -20.04 2.73
C TYR A 368 -2.35 -20.42 1.72
N ASP A 369 -2.43 -21.68 1.35
CA ASP A 369 -3.52 -22.20 0.56
C ASP A 369 -4.80 -22.44 1.39
N SER A 370 -5.85 -22.98 0.76
CA SER A 370 -7.12 -23.29 1.41
C SER A 370 -6.98 -24.32 2.53
N SER A 371 -5.99 -25.21 2.47
CA SER A 371 -5.71 -26.23 3.48
C SER A 371 -4.94 -25.68 4.69
N GLY A 372 -4.42 -24.45 4.60
CA GLY A 372 -3.55 -23.83 5.59
C GLY A 372 -2.07 -24.20 5.43
N SER A 373 -1.67 -24.77 4.28
CA SER A 373 -0.28 -25.04 3.95
C SER A 373 0.42 -23.77 3.50
N LEU A 374 1.64 -23.51 4.01
CA LEU A 374 2.45 -22.35 3.65
C LEU A 374 2.89 -22.45 2.17
N THR A 375 2.56 -21.44 1.38
CA THR A 375 2.89 -21.38 -0.06
C THR A 375 3.95 -20.36 -0.39
N ALA A 376 4.01 -19.25 0.37
CA ALA A 376 5.04 -18.23 0.21
C ALA A 376 5.34 -17.54 1.54
N LYS A 377 6.58 -17.08 1.69
CA LYS A 377 7.05 -16.26 2.81
C LYS A 377 7.84 -15.08 2.30
N TYR A 378 7.65 -13.93 2.91
CA TYR A 378 8.32 -12.68 2.55
C TYR A 378 9.19 -12.18 3.69
N ILE A 379 10.34 -11.63 3.35
CA ILE A 379 11.24 -10.94 4.27
C ILE A 379 11.45 -9.53 3.74
N TYR A 380 11.30 -8.54 4.62
CA TYR A 380 11.37 -7.13 4.27
C TYR A 380 12.63 -6.47 4.80
N GLY A 381 13.12 -5.49 4.04
CA GLY A 381 14.13 -4.55 4.46
C GLY A 381 13.57 -3.46 5.41
N PRO A 382 14.37 -2.44 5.73
CA PRO A 382 13.96 -1.35 6.63
C PRO A 382 13.05 -0.31 5.96
N GLY A 383 12.92 -0.35 4.64
CA GLY A 383 12.06 0.56 3.87
C GLY A 383 10.59 0.17 3.92
N ILE A 384 9.72 1.12 3.58
CA ILE A 384 8.31 0.85 3.32
C ILE A 384 8.22 0.08 2.00
N ASP A 385 7.38 -0.98 1.96
CA ASP A 385 7.13 -1.78 0.76
C ASP A 385 8.42 -2.30 0.09
N GLU A 386 9.39 -2.71 0.90
CA GLU A 386 10.70 -3.20 0.46
C GLU A 386 10.84 -4.71 0.73
N PRO A 387 10.17 -5.61 -0.02
CA PRO A 387 10.43 -7.03 0.08
C PRO A 387 11.86 -7.33 -0.41
N ILE A 388 12.63 -8.06 0.40
CA ILE A 388 14.03 -8.44 0.10
C ILE A 388 14.08 -9.85 -0.47
N LEU A 389 13.26 -10.73 0.08
CA LEU A 389 13.23 -12.15 -0.26
C LEU A 389 11.80 -12.65 -0.36
N LEU A 390 11.52 -13.40 -1.42
CA LEU A 390 10.41 -14.32 -1.55
C LEU A 390 10.93 -15.75 -1.40
N ASP A 391 10.45 -16.45 -0.39
CA ASP A 391 10.62 -17.91 -0.28
C ASP A 391 9.31 -18.57 -0.70
N LYS A 392 9.31 -19.19 -1.87
CA LYS A 392 8.15 -19.88 -2.42
C LYS A 392 8.35 -21.39 -2.34
N ALA A 393 7.75 -22.00 -1.31
CA ALA A 393 7.84 -23.44 -1.06
C ALA A 393 9.30 -23.95 -1.03
N GLY A 394 10.21 -23.18 -0.40
CA GLY A 394 11.64 -23.50 -0.30
C GLY A 394 12.52 -22.97 -1.44
N THR A 395 11.93 -22.41 -2.49
CA THR A 395 12.67 -21.76 -3.59
C THR A 395 12.75 -20.27 -3.34
N LYS A 396 13.98 -19.75 -3.22
CA LYS A 396 14.26 -18.37 -2.83
C LYS A 396 14.50 -17.49 -4.04
N TYR A 397 13.83 -16.31 -4.04
CA TYR A 397 14.01 -15.24 -5.02
C TYR A 397 14.29 -13.92 -4.30
N TYR A 398 15.24 -13.16 -4.83
CA TYR A 398 15.69 -11.89 -4.26
C TYR A 398 15.21 -10.73 -5.13
N TYR A 399 14.69 -9.72 -4.49
CA TYR A 399 14.10 -8.56 -5.15
C TYR A 399 15.13 -7.50 -5.49
N HIS A 400 15.03 -6.95 -6.68
CA HIS A 400 15.82 -5.81 -7.13
C HIS A 400 14.89 -4.71 -7.63
N PHE A 401 15.23 -3.47 -7.27
CA PHE A 401 14.35 -2.32 -7.43
C PHE A 401 15.00 -1.25 -8.32
N ASP A 402 14.14 -0.39 -8.90
CA ASP A 402 14.56 0.91 -9.44
C ASP A 402 14.57 1.99 -8.34
N GLY A 403 14.85 3.25 -8.72
CA GLY A 403 14.89 4.37 -7.79
C GLY A 403 13.53 4.89 -7.32
N LEU A 404 12.42 4.31 -7.76
CA LEU A 404 11.06 4.52 -7.22
C LEU A 404 10.66 3.43 -6.21
N GLY A 405 11.50 2.39 -6.06
CA GLY A 405 11.13 1.19 -5.30
C GLY A 405 10.25 0.23 -6.10
N SER A 406 10.16 0.36 -7.42
CA SER A 406 9.46 -0.62 -8.25
C SER A 406 10.32 -1.86 -8.42
N VAL A 407 9.73 -3.04 -8.28
CA VAL A 407 10.41 -4.32 -8.51
C VAL A 407 10.71 -4.45 -10.00
N THR A 408 11.98 -4.51 -10.37
CA THR A 408 12.39 -4.63 -11.78
C THR A 408 12.95 -5.99 -12.13
N ASN A 409 13.52 -6.69 -11.15
CA ASN A 409 14.03 -8.04 -11.34
C ASN A 409 13.82 -8.90 -10.10
N LEU A 410 13.60 -10.19 -10.33
CA LEU A 410 13.79 -11.25 -9.35
C LEU A 410 14.97 -12.10 -9.77
N THR A 411 15.89 -12.39 -8.82
CA THR A 411 17.01 -13.31 -9.03
C THR A 411 16.86 -14.54 -8.16
N ASN A 412 17.28 -15.71 -8.66
CA ASN A 412 17.28 -16.96 -7.90
C ASN A 412 18.45 -17.05 -6.91
N SER A 413 18.59 -18.18 -6.24
CA SER A 413 19.64 -18.44 -5.25
C SER A 413 21.07 -18.42 -5.80
N THR A 414 21.26 -18.49 -7.12
CA THR A 414 22.58 -18.38 -7.79
C THR A 414 22.89 -16.99 -8.30
N GLY A 415 21.98 -16.02 -8.11
CA GLY A 415 22.12 -14.66 -8.64
C GLY A 415 21.70 -14.49 -10.10
N SER A 416 21.17 -15.55 -10.71
CA SER A 416 20.64 -15.47 -12.09
C SER A 416 19.26 -14.83 -12.10
N THR A 417 18.98 -13.95 -13.06
CA THR A 417 17.67 -13.31 -13.24
C THR A 417 16.62 -14.36 -13.62
N SER A 418 15.53 -14.39 -12.85
CA SER A 418 14.37 -15.26 -13.07
C SER A 418 13.20 -14.53 -13.70
N GLU A 419 12.96 -13.26 -13.33
CA GLU A 419 11.93 -12.40 -13.91
C GLU A 419 12.46 -10.98 -14.06
N THR A 420 11.94 -10.27 -15.07
CA THR A 420 12.23 -8.87 -15.34
C THR A 420 10.93 -8.12 -15.64
N TYR A 421 10.80 -6.91 -15.08
CA TYR A 421 9.65 -6.03 -15.26
C TYR A 421 10.08 -4.64 -15.69
N ALA A 422 9.32 -4.03 -16.56
CA ALA A 422 9.37 -2.61 -16.87
C ALA A 422 7.96 -2.01 -16.67
N TYR A 423 7.89 -0.72 -16.47
CA TYR A 423 6.64 -0.03 -16.18
C TYR A 423 6.52 1.23 -17.03
N ASP A 424 5.27 1.57 -17.40
CA ASP A 424 5.02 2.91 -17.90
C ASP A 424 5.11 3.94 -16.75
N ALA A 425 4.95 5.22 -17.06
CA ALA A 425 5.08 6.32 -16.09
C ALA A 425 4.09 6.25 -14.91
N PHE A 426 3.04 5.43 -15.00
CA PHE A 426 1.99 5.28 -13.98
C PHE A 426 1.87 3.85 -13.44
N GLY A 427 2.84 3.00 -13.74
CA GLY A 427 2.98 1.69 -13.11
C GLY A 427 2.30 0.54 -13.84
N LYS A 428 1.83 0.73 -15.08
CA LYS A 428 1.38 -0.40 -15.89
C LYS A 428 2.56 -1.32 -16.18
N PRO A 429 2.54 -2.60 -15.76
CA PRO A 429 3.67 -3.49 -15.96
C PRO A 429 3.71 -3.99 -17.41
N SER A 430 4.94 -4.22 -17.91
CA SER A 430 5.18 -4.83 -19.24
C SER A 430 4.87 -6.32 -19.29
N ALA A 431 4.89 -6.99 -18.15
CA ALA A 431 4.61 -8.42 -17.97
C ALA A 431 4.03 -8.68 -16.58
N THR A 432 3.25 -9.76 -16.47
CA THR A 432 2.82 -10.32 -15.18
C THR A 432 3.79 -11.40 -14.71
N SER A 433 3.84 -11.66 -13.41
CA SER A 433 4.71 -12.70 -12.86
C SER A 433 4.25 -14.09 -13.24
N THR A 434 5.19 -14.93 -13.66
CA THR A 434 5.00 -16.39 -13.86
C THR A 434 5.38 -17.17 -12.59
N LEU A 435 6.18 -16.57 -11.72
CA LEU A 435 6.58 -17.15 -10.43
C LEU A 435 5.53 -16.88 -9.33
N GLY A 436 4.50 -16.07 -9.63
CA GLY A 436 3.51 -15.64 -8.64
C GLY A 436 4.04 -14.58 -7.68
N ASN A 437 5.01 -13.77 -8.14
CA ASN A 437 5.38 -12.56 -7.43
C ASN A 437 4.21 -11.59 -7.40
N ARG A 438 3.94 -11.05 -6.23
CA ARG A 438 2.84 -10.12 -5.98
C ARG A 438 3.29 -8.66 -6.04
N PHE A 439 4.53 -8.37 -5.66
CA PHE A 439 5.02 -7.01 -5.52
C PHE A 439 5.62 -6.50 -6.84
N MET A 440 5.16 -5.35 -7.30
CA MET A 440 5.56 -4.79 -8.59
C MET A 440 5.89 -3.29 -8.49
N PHE A 441 5.10 -2.44 -9.13
CA PHE A 441 5.35 -0.99 -9.17
C PHE A 441 5.36 -0.38 -7.76
N THR A 442 6.41 0.37 -7.43
CA THR A 442 6.65 0.96 -6.09
C THR A 442 6.56 -0.05 -4.92
N GLY A 443 6.86 -1.33 -5.18
CA GLY A 443 6.79 -2.39 -4.17
C GLY A 443 5.36 -2.78 -3.75
N ARG A 444 4.33 -2.26 -4.45
CA ARG A 444 2.92 -2.55 -4.12
C ARG A 444 2.43 -3.86 -4.75
N GLU A 445 1.39 -4.42 -4.13
CA GLU A 445 0.74 -5.61 -4.65
C GLU A 445 0.05 -5.34 -5.99
N TYR A 446 0.20 -6.27 -6.90
CA TYR A 446 -0.46 -6.30 -8.20
C TYR A 446 -1.38 -7.52 -8.27
N ASP A 447 -2.66 -7.29 -8.49
CA ASP A 447 -3.65 -8.33 -8.77
C ASP A 447 -3.91 -8.40 -10.27
N SER A 448 -3.61 -9.54 -10.89
CA SER A 448 -3.73 -9.76 -12.34
C SER A 448 -5.11 -10.27 -12.79
N GLU A 449 -5.97 -10.64 -11.86
CA GLU A 449 -7.27 -11.28 -12.08
C GLU A 449 -8.42 -10.36 -12.41
#